data_5d910143a505b71902a620886e40be85
#
_entry.id   5d910143a505b71902a620886e40be85
#
_cell.length_a   1.000
_cell.length_b   1.000
_cell.length_c   1.000
_cell.angle_alpha   90.00
_cell.angle_beta   90.00
_cell.angle_gamma   90.00
#
_symmetry.space_group_name_H-M   'P 1'
#
loop_
_entity.id
_entity.type
_entity.pdbx_description
1 polymer ?
#
loop_
_entity_poly.entity_id
_entity_poly.type
_entity_poly.pdbx_seq_one_letter_code
_entity_poly.pdbx_strand_id
1 'polypeptide(L)'
;MNENKLLGLAWISPYIIGLILFTAFPFVSSFFLSFTDYDLMSPPVFNGIENYRYMFTEDTLFWKSMGVTFAYVFLTIPLKLAFALGIAFVLNFKLRGIGFFRTAYYIPSILGSSVAIAVLWRALFAIDGLLNSFIGVFGFDPVNWLGEPSLALMSVTLLRVWQFGSAMVIFLPALQNVPQSQYEAAMIDGASKWQMFMKVTVPLITPVIFFNFIMQTTQAFQEFTGPYVITGGGPTYSTYLFSLYIYDTAFKYFDMGYGAALAWILFLVVAVFAGIAFKSSKYWVFYSADKGGKNG
;
A
#
# COMPACT_ATOMS: atom_id res chain seq x y z
N MET A 1 39.35 -11.71 -20.95
CA MET A 1 37.88 -11.71 -20.66
C MET A 1 37.53 -11.97 -19.19
N ASN A 2 38.36 -12.62 -18.38
CA ASN A 2 38.08 -12.93 -16.98
C ASN A 2 38.40 -11.81 -15.99
N GLU A 3 39.44 -10.98 -16.26
CA GLU A 3 39.82 -9.88 -15.35
C GLU A 3 38.75 -8.81 -15.22
N ASN A 4 38.05 -8.47 -16.28
CA ASN A 4 36.97 -7.49 -16.25
C ASN A 4 35.74 -7.96 -15.44
N LYS A 5 35.52 -9.29 -15.34
CA LYS A 5 34.40 -9.84 -14.54
C LYS A 5 34.72 -9.80 -13.04
N LEU A 6 35.95 -10.11 -12.65
CA LEU A 6 36.39 -10.03 -11.25
C LEU A 6 36.40 -8.58 -10.75
N LEU A 7 36.85 -7.65 -11.58
CA LEU A 7 36.80 -6.22 -11.27
C LEU A 7 35.35 -5.72 -11.11
N GLY A 8 34.43 -6.13 -11.99
CA GLY A 8 33.03 -5.82 -11.89
C GLY A 8 32.40 -6.38 -10.60
N LEU A 9 32.72 -7.63 -10.25
CA LEU A 9 32.27 -8.24 -8.99
C LEU A 9 32.82 -7.51 -7.76
N ALA A 10 34.08 -7.07 -7.79
CA ALA A 10 34.68 -6.30 -6.72
C ALA A 10 33.97 -4.96 -6.48
N TRP A 11 33.56 -4.26 -7.56
CA TRP A 11 32.81 -3.00 -7.43
C TRP A 11 31.39 -3.15 -6.89
N ILE A 12 30.69 -4.25 -7.19
CA ILE A 12 29.35 -4.50 -6.67
C ILE A 12 29.34 -5.27 -5.35
N SER A 13 30.51 -5.77 -4.89
CA SER A 13 30.61 -6.61 -3.67
C SER A 13 30.08 -5.92 -2.41
N PRO A 14 30.25 -4.62 -2.13
CA PRO A 14 29.69 -3.99 -0.95
C PRO A 14 28.16 -4.07 -0.91
N TYR A 15 27.51 -3.89 -2.07
CA TYR A 15 26.06 -4.04 -2.20
C TYR A 15 25.63 -5.50 -1.99
N ILE A 16 26.33 -6.46 -2.63
CA ILE A 16 26.01 -7.89 -2.51
C ILE A 16 26.17 -8.35 -1.05
N ILE A 17 27.26 -7.96 -0.39
CA ILE A 17 27.51 -8.28 1.02
C ILE A 17 26.38 -7.70 1.90
N GLY A 18 26.04 -6.44 1.70
CA GLY A 18 24.92 -5.79 2.42
C GLY A 18 23.59 -6.52 2.18
N LEU A 19 23.30 -6.89 0.95
CA LEU A 19 22.09 -7.65 0.58
C LEU A 19 22.05 -9.02 1.29
N ILE A 20 23.17 -9.74 1.29
CA ILE A 20 23.24 -11.06 1.93
C ILE A 20 23.09 -10.93 3.46
N LEU A 21 23.84 -10.02 4.09
CA LEU A 21 23.87 -9.90 5.55
C LEU A 21 22.57 -9.28 6.14
N PHE A 22 22.02 -8.27 5.49
CA PHE A 22 20.91 -7.50 6.05
C PHE A 22 19.54 -7.79 5.42
N THR A 23 19.50 -8.57 4.34
CA THR A 23 18.23 -8.93 3.70
C THR A 23 18.08 -10.46 3.59
N ALA A 24 18.99 -11.12 2.89
CA ALA A 24 18.83 -12.55 2.61
C ALA A 24 18.96 -13.40 3.90
N PHE A 25 19.96 -13.12 4.73
CA PHE A 25 20.17 -13.87 5.97
C PHE A 25 18.98 -13.73 6.96
N PRO A 26 18.51 -12.52 7.34
CA PRO A 26 17.34 -12.38 8.19
C PRO A 26 16.06 -12.99 7.58
N PHE A 27 15.89 -12.87 6.27
CA PHE A 27 14.74 -13.45 5.56
C PHE A 27 14.73 -14.98 5.66
N VAL A 28 15.87 -15.64 5.39
CA VAL A 28 16.00 -17.09 5.52
C VAL A 28 15.91 -17.52 6.99
N SER A 29 16.53 -16.78 7.90
CA SER A 29 16.46 -17.06 9.33
C SER A 29 15.04 -17.00 9.87
N SER A 30 14.25 -15.98 9.47
CA SER A 30 12.85 -15.87 9.87
C SER A 30 12.01 -17.05 9.36
N PHE A 31 12.34 -17.62 8.19
CA PHE A 31 11.69 -18.85 7.72
C PHE A 31 11.94 -20.03 8.64
N PHE A 32 13.18 -20.26 9.04
CA PHE A 32 13.48 -21.34 9.99
C PHE A 32 12.86 -21.09 11.36
N LEU A 33 12.88 -19.86 11.86
CA LEU A 33 12.25 -19.50 13.12
C LEU A 33 10.75 -19.73 13.13
N SER A 34 10.06 -19.62 12.00
CA SER A 34 8.62 -19.87 11.89
C SER A 34 8.22 -21.32 12.22
N PHE A 35 9.18 -22.25 12.24
CA PHE A 35 8.99 -23.67 12.63
C PHE A 35 9.53 -23.96 14.03
N THR A 36 9.75 -22.94 14.85
CA THR A 36 10.31 -23.08 16.19
C THR A 36 9.41 -22.41 17.22
N ASP A 37 9.49 -22.90 18.45
CA ASP A 37 9.11 -22.18 19.64
C ASP A 37 10.32 -21.33 20.06
N TYR A 38 10.17 -19.99 20.00
CA TYR A 38 11.25 -19.05 20.24
C TYR A 38 10.74 -17.74 20.84
N ASP A 39 11.21 -17.45 22.07
CA ASP A 39 10.77 -16.34 22.93
C ASP A 39 11.86 -15.29 23.22
N LEU A 40 13.00 -15.30 22.52
CA LEU A 40 14.21 -14.50 22.77
C LEU A 40 14.97 -14.82 24.07
N MET A 41 14.36 -15.48 25.04
CA MET A 41 14.97 -15.78 26.34
C MET A 41 15.66 -17.14 26.31
N SER A 42 15.16 -18.04 25.49
CA SER A 42 15.67 -19.41 25.32
C SER A 42 16.14 -19.64 23.87
N PRO A 43 17.04 -20.63 23.64
CA PRO A 43 17.37 -21.03 22.28
C PRO A 43 16.13 -21.52 21.52
N PRO A 44 16.00 -21.27 20.20
CA PRO A 44 14.87 -21.73 19.43
C PRO A 44 14.78 -23.26 19.41
N VAL A 45 13.61 -23.79 19.75
CA VAL A 45 13.33 -25.25 19.80
C VAL A 45 12.42 -25.56 18.59
N PHE A 46 12.85 -26.52 17.76
CA PHE A 46 12.07 -26.93 16.61
C PHE A 46 10.76 -27.59 17.03
N ASN A 47 9.61 -27.02 16.63
CA ASN A 47 8.25 -27.51 16.91
C ASN A 47 7.49 -27.99 15.66
N GLY A 48 8.17 -28.07 14.50
CA GLY A 48 7.54 -28.47 13.25
C GLY A 48 6.55 -27.44 12.73
N ILE A 49 5.31 -27.85 12.44
CA ILE A 49 4.25 -26.97 11.89
C ILE A 49 3.26 -26.50 12.96
N GLU A 50 3.59 -26.59 14.23
CA GLU A 50 2.64 -26.30 15.33
C GLU A 50 2.18 -24.83 15.30
N ASN A 51 3.07 -23.88 15.01
CA ASN A 51 2.72 -22.46 14.84
C ASN A 51 1.64 -22.28 13.77
N TYR A 52 1.78 -22.96 12.65
CA TYR A 52 0.80 -22.91 11.56
C TYR A 52 -0.51 -23.63 11.92
N ARG A 53 -0.42 -24.77 12.61
CA ARG A 53 -1.61 -25.48 13.10
C ARG A 53 -2.41 -24.60 14.04
N TYR A 54 -1.78 -24.06 15.08
CA TYR A 54 -2.40 -23.13 16.02
C TYR A 54 -3.06 -21.94 15.29
N MET A 55 -2.32 -21.31 14.39
CA MET A 55 -2.78 -20.17 13.59
C MET A 55 -4.11 -20.42 12.87
N PHE A 56 -4.25 -21.58 12.23
CA PHE A 56 -5.44 -21.87 11.42
C PHE A 56 -6.59 -22.50 12.21
N THR A 57 -6.34 -23.16 13.33
CA THR A 57 -7.36 -23.94 14.07
C THR A 57 -7.81 -23.29 15.37
N GLU A 58 -6.96 -22.54 16.06
CA GLU A 58 -7.22 -22.06 17.41
C GLU A 58 -7.18 -20.53 17.54
N ASP A 59 -6.40 -19.86 16.68
CA ASP A 59 -6.21 -18.42 16.77
C ASP A 59 -7.34 -17.62 16.07
N THR A 60 -8.30 -17.18 16.85
CA THR A 60 -9.41 -16.34 16.38
C THR A 60 -8.93 -14.94 15.96
N LEU A 61 -7.85 -14.42 16.56
CA LEU A 61 -7.31 -13.10 16.26
C LEU A 61 -6.63 -13.08 14.91
N PHE A 62 -6.04 -14.19 14.47
CA PHE A 62 -5.51 -14.37 13.12
C PHE A 62 -6.58 -14.05 12.06
N TRP A 63 -7.73 -14.71 12.13
CA TRP A 63 -8.81 -14.51 11.17
C TRP A 63 -9.40 -13.09 11.24
N LYS A 64 -9.52 -12.54 12.45
CA LYS A 64 -10.00 -11.18 12.67
C LYS A 64 -9.07 -10.15 12.04
N SER A 65 -7.78 -10.20 12.34
CA SER A 65 -6.77 -9.25 11.84
C SER A 65 -6.59 -9.36 10.32
N MET A 66 -6.64 -10.57 9.78
CA MET A 66 -6.61 -10.82 8.34
C MET A 66 -7.83 -10.20 7.65
N GLY A 67 -9.04 -10.44 8.18
CA GLY A 67 -10.28 -9.86 7.65
C GLY A 67 -10.27 -8.32 7.67
N VAL A 68 -9.81 -7.71 8.77
CA VAL A 68 -9.67 -6.26 8.88
C VAL A 68 -8.65 -5.73 7.89
N THR A 69 -7.53 -6.44 7.66
CA THR A 69 -6.52 -6.05 6.67
C THR A 69 -7.07 -6.07 5.27
N PHE A 70 -7.80 -7.10 4.88
CA PHE A 70 -8.46 -7.14 3.57
C PHE A 70 -9.49 -6.01 3.42
N ALA A 71 -10.34 -5.78 4.43
CA ALA A 71 -11.30 -4.67 4.41
C ALA A 71 -10.59 -3.32 4.23
N TYR A 72 -9.50 -3.09 4.96
CA TYR A 72 -8.68 -1.90 4.83
C TYR A 72 -8.08 -1.74 3.42
N VAL A 73 -7.48 -2.80 2.88
CA VAL A 73 -6.85 -2.79 1.54
C VAL A 73 -7.89 -2.50 0.46
N PHE A 74 -9.02 -3.23 0.46
CA PHE A 74 -10.07 -3.06 -0.54
C PHE A 74 -10.80 -1.71 -0.45
N LEU A 75 -10.85 -1.10 0.72
CA LEU A 75 -11.38 0.25 0.90
C LEU A 75 -10.36 1.31 0.47
N THR A 76 -9.12 1.18 0.92
CA THR A 76 -8.07 2.21 0.76
C THR A 76 -7.61 2.34 -0.69
N ILE A 77 -7.32 1.21 -1.36
CA ILE A 77 -6.64 1.25 -2.65
C ILE A 77 -7.50 1.86 -3.76
N PRO A 78 -8.77 1.45 -3.95
CA PRO A 78 -9.61 2.09 -4.96
C PRO A 78 -9.80 3.59 -4.72
N LEU A 79 -10.05 3.99 -3.46
CA LEU A 79 -10.21 5.40 -3.09
C LEU A 79 -8.94 6.21 -3.37
N LYS A 80 -7.78 5.70 -2.93
CA LYS A 80 -6.49 6.37 -3.12
C LYS A 80 -6.15 6.52 -4.61
N LEU A 81 -6.30 5.46 -5.38
CA LEU A 81 -5.96 5.48 -6.81
C LEU A 81 -6.94 6.36 -7.62
N ALA A 82 -8.24 6.30 -7.32
CA ALA A 82 -9.23 7.16 -7.95
C ALA A 82 -8.95 8.63 -7.65
N PHE A 83 -8.66 8.97 -6.39
CA PHE A 83 -8.33 10.32 -5.98
C PHE A 83 -7.02 10.81 -6.61
N ALA A 84 -5.97 9.97 -6.60
CA ALA A 84 -4.69 10.27 -7.22
C ALA A 84 -4.80 10.52 -8.74
N LEU A 85 -5.55 9.67 -9.44
CA LEU A 85 -5.79 9.81 -10.88
C LEU A 85 -6.62 11.06 -11.17
N GLY A 86 -7.68 11.33 -10.39
CA GLY A 86 -8.51 12.52 -10.52
C GLY A 86 -7.71 13.80 -10.36
N ILE A 87 -6.87 13.89 -9.32
CA ILE A 87 -5.98 15.06 -9.11
C ILE A 87 -4.92 15.16 -10.22
N ALA A 88 -4.30 14.02 -10.62
CA ALA A 88 -3.35 14.02 -11.73
C ALA A 88 -3.99 14.52 -13.03
N PHE A 89 -5.23 14.13 -13.31
CA PHE A 89 -5.99 14.61 -14.46
C PHE A 89 -6.21 16.12 -14.41
N VAL A 90 -6.61 16.69 -13.26
CA VAL A 90 -6.76 18.14 -13.09
C VAL A 90 -5.41 18.85 -13.24
N LEU A 91 -4.33 18.30 -12.69
CA LEU A 91 -2.97 18.86 -12.79
C LEU A 91 -2.32 18.66 -14.17
N ASN A 92 -2.96 17.90 -15.07
CA ASN A 92 -2.52 17.77 -16.45
C ASN A 92 -2.91 19.00 -17.32
N PHE A 93 -3.87 19.82 -16.89
CA PHE A 93 -4.20 21.05 -17.59
C PHE A 93 -3.05 22.07 -17.48
N LYS A 94 -2.83 22.84 -18.55
CA LYS A 94 -1.80 23.90 -18.63
C LYS A 94 -2.26 25.16 -17.88
N LEU A 95 -2.29 25.12 -16.55
CA LEU A 95 -2.68 26.23 -15.68
C LEU A 95 -1.46 26.97 -15.15
N ARG A 96 -1.58 28.28 -14.92
CA ARG A 96 -0.53 29.07 -14.25
C ARG A 96 -0.35 28.59 -12.80
N GLY A 97 0.90 28.46 -12.34
CA GLY A 97 1.19 28.02 -10.97
C GLY A 97 1.08 26.51 -10.70
N ILE A 98 0.83 25.68 -11.73
CA ILE A 98 0.61 24.23 -11.60
C ILE A 98 1.77 23.51 -10.85
N GLY A 99 3.01 24.02 -11.00
CA GLY A 99 4.17 23.46 -10.30
C GLY A 99 4.04 23.54 -8.77
N PHE A 100 3.52 24.66 -8.25
CA PHE A 100 3.24 24.81 -6.82
C PHE A 100 2.22 23.77 -6.34
N PHE A 101 1.12 23.57 -7.05
CA PHE A 101 0.09 22.58 -6.69
C PHE A 101 0.63 21.15 -6.75
N ARG A 102 1.47 20.81 -7.75
CA ARG A 102 2.12 19.49 -7.84
C ARG A 102 2.97 19.22 -6.60
N THR A 103 3.76 20.19 -6.17
CA THR A 103 4.58 20.09 -4.96
C THR A 103 3.70 19.99 -3.71
N ALA A 104 2.71 20.87 -3.56
CA ALA A 104 1.82 20.90 -2.41
C ALA A 104 1.07 19.56 -2.22
N TYR A 105 0.55 18.98 -3.30
CA TYR A 105 -0.14 17.68 -3.25
C TYR A 105 0.80 16.48 -3.09
N TYR A 106 2.10 16.65 -3.34
CA TYR A 106 3.09 15.59 -3.09
C TYR A 106 3.60 15.57 -1.64
N ILE A 107 3.63 16.73 -0.96
CA ILE A 107 4.09 16.85 0.44
C ILE A 107 3.45 15.81 1.39
N PRO A 108 2.12 15.55 1.38
CA PRO A 108 1.52 14.53 2.21
C PRO A 108 2.14 13.15 2.07
N SER A 109 2.55 12.77 0.87
CA SER A 109 3.17 11.46 0.61
C SER A 109 4.60 11.36 1.14
N ILE A 110 5.33 12.47 1.19
CA ILE A 110 6.69 12.52 1.77
C ILE A 110 6.61 12.41 3.30
N LEU A 111 5.69 13.14 3.90
CA LEU A 111 5.55 13.23 5.35
C LEU A 111 4.72 12.07 5.95
N GLY A 112 3.91 11.42 5.14
CA GLY A 112 2.81 10.57 5.58
C GLY A 112 3.20 9.30 6.32
N SER A 113 4.42 8.78 6.14
CA SER A 113 4.93 7.65 6.93
C SER A 113 5.47 8.07 8.31
N SER A 114 5.43 9.37 8.63
CA SER A 114 5.90 9.91 9.90
C SER A 114 4.90 9.64 11.03
N VAL A 115 5.41 9.17 12.17
CA VAL A 115 4.65 9.04 13.43
C VAL A 115 4.03 10.38 13.82
N ALA A 116 4.75 11.51 13.62
CA ALA A 116 4.25 12.84 13.92
C ALA A 116 2.95 13.17 13.17
N ILE A 117 2.86 12.82 11.89
CA ILE A 117 1.62 13.01 11.11
C ILE A 117 0.48 12.13 11.63
N ALA A 118 0.77 10.89 12.02
CA ALA A 118 -0.24 10.02 12.61
C ALA A 118 -0.77 10.56 13.96
N VAL A 119 0.11 11.15 14.78
CA VAL A 119 -0.29 11.83 16.04
C VAL A 119 -1.16 13.05 15.76
N LEU A 120 -0.77 13.89 14.79
CA LEU A 120 -1.60 15.04 14.36
C LEU A 120 -2.95 14.58 13.81
N TRP A 121 -2.97 13.49 13.07
CA TRP A 121 -4.20 12.90 12.54
C TRP A 121 -5.11 12.40 13.66
N ARG A 122 -4.55 11.70 14.64
CA ARG A 122 -5.28 11.31 15.85
C ARG A 122 -5.90 12.51 16.58
N ALA A 123 -5.14 13.60 16.76
CA ALA A 123 -5.65 14.82 17.37
C ALA A 123 -6.75 15.50 16.53
N LEU A 124 -6.65 15.45 15.19
CA LEU A 124 -7.65 15.99 14.29
C LEU A 124 -9.00 15.27 14.43
N PHE A 125 -8.98 13.95 14.58
CA PHE A 125 -10.15 13.07 14.69
C PHE A 125 -10.57 12.77 16.14
N ALA A 126 -9.94 13.39 17.14
CA ALA A 126 -10.36 13.28 18.55
C ALA A 126 -11.76 13.89 18.75
N ILE A 127 -12.43 13.49 19.84
CA ILE A 127 -13.80 13.98 20.14
C ILE A 127 -13.84 15.52 20.31
N ASP A 128 -12.77 16.09 20.86
CA ASP A 128 -12.50 17.52 21.04
C ASP A 128 -11.61 18.09 19.91
N GLY A 129 -11.41 17.33 18.83
CA GLY A 129 -10.52 17.68 17.74
C GLY A 129 -11.10 18.72 16.77
N LEU A 130 -10.23 19.20 15.87
CA LEU A 130 -10.58 20.24 14.90
C LEU A 130 -11.72 19.83 13.96
N LEU A 131 -11.84 18.53 13.62
CA LEU A 131 -12.90 18.05 12.74
C LEU A 131 -14.28 18.21 13.42
N ASN A 132 -14.40 17.82 14.68
CA ASN A 132 -15.62 18.01 15.45
C ASN A 132 -15.91 19.50 15.72
N SER A 133 -14.91 20.30 15.97
CA SER A 133 -15.04 21.76 16.09
C SER A 133 -15.58 22.38 14.80
N PHE A 134 -15.11 21.91 13.64
CA PHE A 134 -15.56 22.39 12.34
C PHE A 134 -17.02 22.00 12.06
N ILE A 135 -17.42 20.74 12.27
CA ILE A 135 -18.80 20.33 12.05
C ILE A 135 -19.76 20.95 13.08
N GLY A 136 -19.30 21.24 14.29
CA GLY A 136 -20.03 21.96 15.32
C GLY A 136 -20.44 23.37 14.92
N VAL A 137 -19.66 24.07 14.06
CA VAL A 137 -20.04 25.37 13.49
C VAL A 137 -21.34 25.28 12.67
N PHE A 138 -21.63 24.13 12.07
CA PHE A 138 -22.85 23.85 11.31
C PHE A 138 -23.99 23.28 12.18
N GLY A 139 -23.79 23.21 13.51
CA GLY A 139 -24.81 22.72 14.44
C GLY A 139 -24.92 21.19 14.55
N PHE A 140 -23.93 20.44 14.07
CA PHE A 140 -23.89 18.99 14.23
C PHE A 140 -23.25 18.60 15.55
N ASP A 141 -23.75 17.54 16.18
CA ASP A 141 -23.17 16.95 17.38
C ASP A 141 -21.79 16.36 17.11
N PRO A 142 -20.88 16.34 18.13
CA PRO A 142 -19.57 15.72 17.99
C PRO A 142 -19.70 14.22 17.66
N VAL A 143 -18.94 13.79 16.67
CA VAL A 143 -18.89 12.39 16.22
C VAL A 143 -17.69 11.71 16.86
N ASN A 144 -17.89 10.50 17.39
CA ASN A 144 -16.81 9.69 17.95
C ASN A 144 -16.07 8.90 16.85
N TRP A 145 -15.28 9.61 16.06
CA TRP A 145 -14.57 9.08 14.88
C TRP A 145 -13.67 7.89 15.17
N LEU A 146 -13.02 7.89 16.33
CA LEU A 146 -12.02 6.86 16.68
C LEU A 146 -12.59 5.80 17.64
N GLY A 147 -13.76 6.06 18.23
CA GLY A 147 -14.40 5.13 19.16
C GLY A 147 -15.48 4.25 18.52
N GLU A 148 -15.89 4.55 17.28
CA GLU A 148 -16.85 3.73 16.53
C GLU A 148 -16.10 2.85 15.51
N PRO A 149 -16.31 1.50 15.50
CA PRO A 149 -15.52 0.58 14.67
C PRO A 149 -15.44 0.92 13.18
N SER A 150 -16.57 1.29 12.58
CA SER A 150 -16.64 1.64 11.16
C SER A 150 -15.93 2.97 10.86
N LEU A 151 -16.10 3.97 11.72
CA LEU A 151 -15.51 5.29 11.58
C LEU A 151 -14.01 5.27 11.87
N ALA A 152 -13.57 4.44 12.81
CA ALA A 152 -12.14 4.28 13.11
C ALA A 152 -11.38 3.72 11.90
N LEU A 153 -11.90 2.67 11.24
CA LEU A 153 -11.30 2.14 10.02
C LEU A 153 -11.29 3.18 8.88
N MET A 154 -12.38 3.95 8.73
CA MET A 154 -12.45 5.03 7.75
C MET A 154 -11.43 6.13 8.04
N SER A 155 -11.27 6.54 9.31
CA SER A 155 -10.31 7.57 9.73
C SER A 155 -8.86 7.18 9.40
N VAL A 156 -8.50 5.91 9.64
CA VAL A 156 -7.19 5.36 9.26
C VAL A 156 -7.05 5.28 7.73
N THR A 157 -8.11 4.87 7.02
CA THR A 157 -8.14 4.85 5.56
C THR A 157 -7.93 6.24 4.96
N LEU A 158 -8.59 7.26 5.50
CA LEU A 158 -8.48 8.64 5.01
C LEU A 158 -7.07 9.20 5.13
N LEU A 159 -6.31 8.85 6.18
CA LEU A 159 -4.89 9.19 6.28
C LEU A 159 -4.12 8.66 5.07
N ARG A 160 -4.35 7.42 4.70
CA ARG A 160 -3.66 6.78 3.57
C ARG A 160 -4.13 7.32 2.23
N VAL A 161 -5.41 7.66 2.10
CA VAL A 161 -5.95 8.33 0.90
C VAL A 161 -5.35 9.72 0.77
N TRP A 162 -5.23 10.49 1.85
CA TRP A 162 -4.59 11.81 1.85
C TRP A 162 -3.13 11.77 1.35
N GLN A 163 -2.43 10.65 1.53
CA GLN A 163 -1.09 10.39 0.99
C GLN A 163 -1.11 9.94 -0.48
N PHE A 164 -2.02 10.44 -1.28
CA PHE A 164 -2.19 10.06 -2.69
C PHE A 164 -1.07 10.56 -3.62
N GLY A 165 -0.27 11.52 -3.17
CA GLY A 165 0.69 12.24 -4.00
C GLY A 165 1.72 11.34 -4.69
N SER A 166 2.17 10.24 -4.05
CA SER A 166 3.09 9.28 -4.66
C SER A 166 2.49 8.62 -5.91
N ALA A 167 1.24 8.19 -5.84
CA ALA A 167 0.53 7.63 -6.99
C ALA A 167 0.22 8.70 -8.05
N MET A 168 -0.15 9.91 -7.62
CA MET A 168 -0.41 11.06 -8.50
C MET A 168 0.83 11.42 -9.37
N VAL A 169 2.02 11.46 -8.77
CA VAL A 169 3.26 11.80 -9.48
C VAL A 169 3.60 10.76 -10.55
N ILE A 170 3.20 9.51 -10.36
CA ILE A 170 3.37 8.44 -11.36
C ILE A 170 2.30 8.55 -12.47
N PHE A 171 1.06 8.92 -12.13
CA PHE A 171 -0.01 9.11 -13.12
C PHE A 171 0.21 10.32 -14.02
N LEU A 172 0.78 11.40 -13.50
CA LEU A 172 0.89 12.67 -14.25
C LEU A 172 1.71 12.56 -15.53
N PRO A 173 2.93 11.98 -15.55
CA PRO A 173 3.67 11.74 -16.81
C PRO A 173 2.93 10.80 -17.75
N ALA A 174 2.26 9.77 -17.22
CA ALA A 174 1.48 8.86 -18.05
C ALA A 174 0.36 9.57 -18.82
N LEU A 175 -0.36 10.49 -18.15
CA LEU A 175 -1.38 11.32 -18.78
C LEU A 175 -0.79 12.28 -19.82
N GLN A 176 0.43 12.80 -19.58
CA GLN A 176 1.11 13.71 -20.51
C GLN A 176 1.65 13.01 -21.76
N ASN A 177 1.93 11.70 -21.66
CA ASN A 177 2.48 10.91 -22.77
C ASN A 177 1.40 10.30 -23.68
N VAL A 178 0.11 10.54 -23.42
CA VAL A 178 -0.97 10.10 -24.33
C VAL A 178 -0.86 10.90 -25.64
N PRO A 179 -0.72 10.23 -26.81
CA PRO A 179 -0.54 10.91 -28.09
C PRO A 179 -1.73 11.83 -28.44
N GLN A 180 -1.42 13.06 -28.81
CA GLN A 180 -2.43 14.07 -29.19
C GLN A 180 -3.31 13.60 -30.35
N SER A 181 -2.74 12.83 -31.31
CA SER A 181 -3.49 12.28 -32.44
C SER A 181 -4.66 11.39 -32.05
N GLN A 182 -4.59 10.72 -30.90
CA GLN A 182 -5.69 9.90 -30.38
C GLN A 182 -6.89 10.77 -29.94
N TYR A 183 -6.60 11.93 -29.34
CA TYR A 183 -7.63 12.89 -28.96
C TYR A 183 -8.25 13.58 -30.18
N GLU A 184 -7.44 13.91 -31.19
CA GLU A 184 -7.90 14.52 -32.45
C GLU A 184 -8.82 13.57 -33.22
N ALA A 185 -8.47 12.29 -33.33
CA ALA A 185 -9.33 11.28 -33.92
C ALA A 185 -10.67 11.15 -33.18
N ALA A 186 -10.63 11.06 -31.84
CA ALA A 186 -11.82 10.97 -31.02
C ALA A 186 -12.72 12.23 -31.13
N MET A 187 -12.14 13.43 -31.31
CA MET A 187 -12.89 14.67 -31.54
C MET A 187 -13.60 14.66 -32.91
N ILE A 188 -12.95 14.13 -33.94
CA ILE A 188 -13.58 13.97 -35.27
C ILE A 188 -14.78 13.04 -35.19
N ASP A 189 -14.68 11.98 -34.37
CA ASP A 189 -15.76 11.03 -34.10
C ASP A 189 -16.85 11.58 -33.16
N GLY A 190 -16.75 12.85 -32.74
CA GLY A 190 -17.75 13.54 -31.92
C GLY A 190 -17.72 13.13 -30.43
N ALA A 191 -16.62 12.56 -29.94
CA ALA A 191 -16.51 12.14 -28.56
C ALA A 191 -16.47 13.35 -27.59
N SER A 192 -17.28 13.29 -26.52
CA SER A 192 -17.22 14.25 -25.42
C SER A 192 -15.92 14.11 -24.62
N LYS A 193 -15.53 15.15 -23.83
CA LYS A 193 -14.35 15.11 -22.97
C LYS A 193 -14.32 13.92 -22.00
N TRP A 194 -15.47 13.55 -21.46
CA TRP A 194 -15.59 12.38 -20.58
C TRP A 194 -15.40 11.06 -21.34
N GLN A 195 -15.96 10.96 -22.55
CA GLN A 195 -15.75 9.80 -23.42
C GLN A 195 -14.30 9.67 -23.84
N MET A 196 -13.62 10.75 -24.19
CA MET A 196 -12.17 10.77 -24.47
C MET A 196 -11.36 10.30 -23.24
N PHE A 197 -11.69 10.79 -22.05
CA PHE A 197 -11.02 10.33 -20.83
C PHE A 197 -11.21 8.84 -20.61
N MET A 198 -12.45 8.33 -20.62
CA MET A 198 -12.74 6.94 -20.28
C MET A 198 -12.37 5.94 -21.40
N LYS A 199 -12.47 6.33 -22.68
CA LYS A 199 -12.27 5.42 -23.81
C LYS A 199 -10.91 5.54 -24.49
N VAL A 200 -10.19 6.66 -24.28
CA VAL A 200 -8.86 6.89 -24.87
C VAL A 200 -7.80 6.94 -23.74
N THR A 201 -7.96 7.89 -22.81
CA THR A 201 -6.93 8.14 -21.79
C THR A 201 -6.76 6.94 -20.85
N VAL A 202 -7.84 6.50 -20.20
CA VAL A 202 -7.79 5.41 -19.20
C VAL A 202 -7.22 4.13 -19.80
N PRO A 203 -7.66 3.62 -20.97
CA PRO A 203 -7.07 2.43 -21.57
C PRO A 203 -5.56 2.56 -21.84
N LEU A 204 -5.11 3.69 -22.35
CA LEU A 204 -3.70 3.92 -22.70
C LEU A 204 -2.78 4.00 -21.46
N ILE A 205 -3.30 4.42 -20.32
CA ILE A 205 -2.54 4.50 -19.07
C ILE A 205 -2.74 3.27 -18.17
N THR A 206 -3.47 2.24 -18.60
CA THR A 206 -3.69 1.01 -17.80
C THR A 206 -2.41 0.35 -17.33
N PRO A 207 -1.27 0.34 -18.05
CA PRO A 207 -0.01 -0.18 -17.50
C PRO A 207 0.45 0.57 -16.25
N VAL A 208 0.24 1.87 -16.22
CA VAL A 208 0.61 2.73 -15.08
C VAL A 208 -0.40 2.60 -13.94
N ILE A 209 -1.70 2.42 -14.26
CA ILE A 209 -2.72 2.08 -13.26
C ILE A 209 -2.37 0.75 -12.60
N PHE A 210 -2.02 -0.26 -13.38
CA PHE A 210 -1.61 -1.56 -12.87
C PHE A 210 -0.37 -1.49 -11.98
N PHE A 211 0.67 -0.78 -12.41
CA PHE A 211 1.87 -0.57 -11.62
C PHE A 211 1.56 0.09 -10.27
N ASN A 212 0.80 1.20 -10.28
CA ASN A 212 0.36 1.85 -9.05
C ASN A 212 -0.48 0.92 -8.17
N PHE A 213 -1.39 0.15 -8.77
CA PHE A 213 -2.24 -0.80 -8.06
C PHE A 213 -1.40 -1.82 -7.28
N ILE A 214 -0.41 -2.46 -7.94
CA ILE A 214 0.48 -3.43 -7.28
C ILE A 214 1.29 -2.77 -6.14
N MET A 215 1.93 -1.62 -6.43
CA MET A 215 2.78 -0.94 -5.45
C MET A 215 1.98 -0.48 -4.23
N GLN A 216 0.83 0.16 -4.44
CA GLN A 216 0.00 0.68 -3.35
C GLN A 216 -0.65 -0.45 -2.54
N THR A 217 -1.06 -1.55 -3.20
CA THR A 217 -1.65 -2.71 -2.53
C THR A 217 -0.62 -3.40 -1.65
N THR A 218 0.59 -3.64 -2.15
CA THR A 218 1.68 -4.23 -1.36
C THR A 218 1.99 -3.39 -0.11
N GLN A 219 2.03 -2.06 -0.26
CA GLN A 219 2.23 -1.15 0.87
C GLN A 219 1.05 -1.16 1.85
N ALA A 220 -0.19 -1.30 1.36
CA ALA A 220 -1.36 -1.30 2.23
C ALA A 220 -1.46 -2.57 3.09
N PHE A 221 -1.09 -3.73 2.56
CA PHE A 221 -0.99 -4.96 3.37
C PHE A 221 0.04 -4.88 4.50
N GLN A 222 1.06 -4.04 4.35
CA GLN A 222 2.15 -3.83 5.30
C GLN A 222 1.95 -2.56 6.16
N GLU A 223 0.76 -1.93 6.09
CA GLU A 223 0.49 -0.70 6.85
C GLU A 223 0.50 -0.98 8.35
N PHE A 224 1.31 -0.21 9.08
CA PHE A 224 1.52 -0.37 10.51
C PHE A 224 1.34 0.95 11.28
N THR A 225 2.04 2.01 10.85
CA THR A 225 2.18 3.24 11.63
C THR A 225 0.86 3.94 11.89
N GLY A 226 0.00 4.05 10.87
CA GLY A 226 -1.31 4.69 10.99
C GLY A 226 -2.20 4.01 12.04
N PRO A 227 -2.55 2.73 11.87
CA PRO A 227 -3.36 2.00 12.84
C PRO A 227 -2.77 1.95 14.25
N TYR A 228 -1.46 1.75 14.37
CA TYR A 228 -0.77 1.70 15.65
C TYR A 228 -0.87 3.01 16.43
N VAL A 229 -0.59 4.14 15.79
CA VAL A 229 -0.51 5.44 16.46
C VAL A 229 -1.89 6.06 16.66
N ILE A 230 -2.80 5.93 15.68
CA ILE A 230 -4.10 6.60 15.72
C ILE A 230 -5.05 5.89 16.67
N THR A 231 -5.17 4.57 16.58
CA THR A 231 -6.20 3.78 17.25
C THR A 231 -5.64 2.69 18.17
N GLY A 232 -4.35 2.31 18.03
CA GLY A 232 -3.79 1.15 18.70
C GLY A 232 -4.48 -0.17 18.32
N GLY A 233 -5.10 -0.23 17.12
CA GLY A 233 -5.87 -1.39 16.68
C GLY A 233 -7.35 -1.38 17.10
N GLY A 234 -7.78 -0.43 17.96
CA GLY A 234 -9.14 -0.31 18.45
C GLY A 234 -10.11 0.43 17.53
N PRO A 235 -11.38 0.58 17.96
CA PRO A 235 -12.04 -0.19 19.00
C PRO A 235 -12.35 -1.62 18.57
N THR A 236 -12.46 -2.55 19.51
CA THR A 236 -12.85 -3.97 19.26
C THR A 236 -12.10 -4.64 18.09
N TYR A 237 -10.80 -4.36 17.96
CA TYR A 237 -9.93 -4.82 16.87
C TYR A 237 -10.37 -4.38 15.46
N SER A 238 -11.17 -3.31 15.32
CA SER A 238 -11.68 -2.87 14.02
C SER A 238 -10.61 -2.26 13.10
N THR A 239 -9.48 -1.85 13.66
CA THR A 239 -8.32 -1.34 12.93
C THR A 239 -7.05 -2.15 13.23
N TYR A 240 -7.21 -3.33 13.82
CA TYR A 240 -6.11 -4.21 14.17
C TYR A 240 -5.61 -4.97 12.94
N LEU A 241 -4.79 -4.29 12.14
CA LEU A 241 -4.25 -4.85 10.92
C LEU A 241 -3.27 -6.00 11.24
N PHE A 242 -3.09 -6.87 10.27
CA PHE A 242 -2.25 -8.05 10.43
C PHE A 242 -0.77 -7.72 10.73
N SER A 243 -0.26 -6.62 10.16
CA SER A 243 1.08 -6.09 10.50
C SER A 243 1.20 -5.68 11.97
N LEU A 244 0.11 -5.14 12.56
CA LEU A 244 0.06 -4.80 13.97
C LEU A 244 0.03 -6.06 14.85
N TYR A 245 -0.71 -7.08 14.41
CA TYR A 245 -0.73 -8.37 15.06
C TYR A 245 0.66 -9.05 15.07
N ILE A 246 1.38 -9.05 13.93
CA ILE A 246 2.76 -9.53 13.85
C ILE A 246 3.65 -8.80 14.86
N TYR A 247 3.55 -7.46 14.91
CA TYR A 247 4.34 -6.66 15.82
C TYR A 247 4.06 -6.96 17.29
N ASP A 248 2.79 -7.01 17.70
CA ASP A 248 2.41 -7.31 19.07
C ASP A 248 2.87 -8.71 19.48
N THR A 249 2.71 -9.70 18.59
CA THR A 249 3.15 -11.08 18.84
C THR A 249 4.66 -11.16 19.03
N ALA A 250 5.42 -10.60 18.10
CA ALA A 250 6.88 -10.72 18.13
C ALA A 250 7.53 -9.84 19.22
N PHE A 251 7.09 -8.58 19.37
CA PHE A 251 7.84 -7.61 20.17
C PHE A 251 7.16 -7.23 21.49
N LYS A 252 5.88 -7.47 21.65
CA LYS A 252 5.16 -7.18 22.88
C LYS A 252 4.92 -8.44 23.72
N TYR A 253 4.65 -9.56 23.06
CA TYR A 253 4.47 -10.85 23.71
C TYR A 253 5.72 -11.73 23.64
N PHE A 254 6.75 -11.29 22.91
CA PHE A 254 8.04 -11.97 22.72
C PHE A 254 7.94 -13.35 22.09
N ASP A 255 6.83 -13.69 21.47
CA ASP A 255 6.67 -14.93 20.71
C ASP A 255 7.18 -14.72 19.27
N MET A 256 8.50 -14.81 19.13
CA MET A 256 9.21 -14.60 17.87
C MET A 256 8.97 -15.71 16.86
N GLY A 257 8.81 -16.95 17.34
CA GLY A 257 8.54 -18.10 16.48
C GLY A 257 7.19 -17.96 15.78
N TYR A 258 6.16 -17.69 16.54
CA TYR A 258 4.82 -17.45 16.01
C TYR A 258 4.73 -16.16 15.20
N GLY A 259 5.37 -15.07 15.66
CA GLY A 259 5.48 -13.82 14.92
C GLY A 259 6.13 -13.99 13.54
N ALA A 260 7.18 -14.83 13.45
CA ALA A 260 7.80 -15.19 12.18
C ALA A 260 6.84 -15.98 11.27
N ALA A 261 6.07 -16.93 11.83
CA ALA A 261 5.07 -17.68 11.07
C ALA A 261 3.97 -16.76 10.51
N LEU A 262 3.46 -15.82 11.33
CA LEU A 262 2.52 -14.79 10.88
C LEU A 262 3.10 -13.94 9.74
N ALA A 263 4.35 -13.50 9.85
CA ALA A 263 5.01 -12.70 8.82
C ALA A 263 5.15 -13.46 7.49
N TRP A 264 5.44 -14.77 7.54
CA TRP A 264 5.49 -15.61 6.34
C TRP A 264 4.13 -15.80 5.70
N ILE A 265 3.04 -15.90 6.48
CA ILE A 265 1.67 -15.94 5.92
C ILE A 265 1.33 -14.60 5.25
N LEU A 266 1.67 -13.46 5.86
CA LEU A 266 1.46 -12.16 5.20
C LEU A 266 2.23 -12.06 3.87
N PHE A 267 3.49 -12.49 3.86
CA PHE A 267 4.29 -12.55 2.64
C PHE A 267 3.62 -13.41 1.56
N LEU A 268 3.13 -14.60 1.90
CA LEU A 268 2.43 -15.48 0.97
C LEU A 268 1.13 -14.87 0.47
N VAL A 269 0.35 -14.23 1.34
CA VAL A 269 -0.90 -13.54 0.94
C VAL A 269 -0.59 -12.44 -0.07
N VAL A 270 0.40 -11.59 0.20
CA VAL A 270 0.81 -10.52 -0.73
C VAL A 270 1.34 -11.09 -2.05
N ALA A 271 2.16 -12.15 -2.00
CA ALA A 271 2.71 -12.81 -3.18
C ALA A 271 1.61 -13.43 -4.05
N VAL A 272 0.64 -14.12 -3.45
CA VAL A 272 -0.51 -14.70 -4.15
C VAL A 272 -1.37 -13.61 -4.77
N PHE A 273 -1.67 -12.56 -4.01
CA PHE A 273 -2.42 -11.42 -4.52
C PHE A 273 -1.73 -10.76 -5.71
N ALA A 274 -0.42 -10.49 -5.60
CA ALA A 274 0.36 -9.96 -6.71
C ALA A 274 0.36 -10.91 -7.91
N GLY A 275 0.56 -12.21 -7.70
CA GLY A 275 0.50 -13.24 -8.74
C GLY A 275 -0.84 -13.25 -9.49
N ILE A 276 -1.95 -13.19 -8.76
CA ILE A 276 -3.30 -13.11 -9.35
C ILE A 276 -3.45 -11.82 -10.14
N ALA A 277 -3.00 -10.68 -9.60
CA ALA A 277 -3.06 -9.40 -10.28
C ALA A 277 -2.23 -9.41 -11.58
N PHE A 278 -1.01 -9.94 -11.56
CA PHE A 278 -0.18 -10.11 -12.77
C PHE A 278 -0.83 -11.06 -13.78
N LYS A 279 -1.42 -12.17 -13.34
CA LYS A 279 -2.14 -13.08 -14.24
C LYS A 279 -3.35 -12.42 -14.89
N SER A 280 -4.07 -11.58 -14.15
CA SER A 280 -5.23 -10.85 -14.65
C SER A 280 -4.87 -9.70 -15.59
N SER A 281 -3.67 -9.10 -15.45
CA SER A 281 -3.27 -7.91 -16.21
C SER A 281 -3.36 -8.07 -17.72
N LYS A 282 -3.07 -9.27 -18.23
CA LYS A 282 -3.16 -9.58 -19.66
C LYS A 282 -4.57 -9.41 -20.26
N TYR A 283 -5.61 -9.31 -19.45
CA TYR A 283 -6.99 -9.15 -19.93
C TYR A 283 -7.46 -7.69 -19.97
N TRP A 284 -6.83 -6.79 -19.18
CA TRP A 284 -7.30 -5.42 -19.03
C TRP A 284 -6.19 -4.36 -19.16
N VAL A 285 -4.92 -4.75 -19.13
CA VAL A 285 -3.80 -3.83 -19.32
C VAL A 285 -3.43 -3.77 -20.80
N PHE A 286 -3.48 -2.59 -21.37
CA PHE A 286 -3.20 -2.36 -22.77
C PHE A 286 -1.72 -1.97 -22.97
N TYR A 287 -0.94 -2.88 -23.54
CA TYR A 287 0.45 -2.60 -23.96
C TYR A 287 0.46 -2.26 -25.46
N SER A 288 0.81 -1.01 -25.82
CA SER A 288 0.83 -0.54 -27.21
C SER A 288 1.85 -1.26 -28.10
N ALA A 289 2.80 -2.01 -27.54
CA ALA A 289 3.82 -2.75 -28.27
C ALA A 289 3.37 -4.11 -28.86
N ASP A 290 2.20 -4.63 -28.47
CA ASP A 290 1.79 -6.00 -28.83
C ASP A 290 1.19 -6.13 -30.26
N LYS A 291 1.08 -5.04 -31.03
CA LYS A 291 0.58 -5.09 -32.43
C LYS A 291 1.68 -5.16 -33.49
N GLY A 292 2.95 -5.19 -33.11
CA GLY A 292 4.08 -5.23 -34.05
C GLY A 292 4.64 -6.62 -34.40
N GLY A 293 4.12 -7.72 -33.81
CA GLY A 293 4.77 -9.02 -33.84
C GLY A 293 3.97 -10.19 -34.44
N LYS A 294 2.92 -9.96 -35.23
CA LYS A 294 2.23 -11.05 -35.93
C LYS A 294 1.90 -10.64 -37.37
N ASN A 295 2.89 -10.40 -38.19
CA ASN A 295 2.88 -10.56 -39.65
C ASN A 295 4.35 -10.56 -40.12
N GLY A 296 4.94 -11.74 -40.16
CA GLY A 296 6.22 -12.05 -40.74
C GLY A 296 6.34 -13.57 -40.84
#